data_b0aff69c0f4f7a0a593a0558ccf4193c
#
_entry.id   b0aff69c0f4f7a0a593a0558ccf4193c
#
_cell.length_a   1.000
_cell.length_b   1.000
_cell.length_c   1.000
_cell.angle_alpha   90.00
_cell.angle_beta   90.00
_cell.angle_gamma   90.00
#
_symmetry.space_group_name_H-M   'P 1'
#
loop_
_entity.id
_entity.type
_entity.pdbx_description
1 polymer ?
#
loop_
_entity_poly.entity_id
_entity_poly.type
_entity_poly.pdbx_seq_one_letter_code
_entity_poly.pdbx_strand_id
1 'polypeptide(L)'
;HYTHWFQPLTGVTAEKHDSFISAPMENGKVLMNFSGKELIKGEPDASSFPSGGLRATFEARGYTAWDCTSPAFVRHDAAGATLCIPTAFCSYTGEALDQKTPLLRSMQAINEQSLRLLRLFGNTTAKKVIPSVGPEQEYFLVDAEKFMQRKDLIYTGRTLFGAMPPKGQELDDHYFGTIRQRIAGFMKNVNEELWRVGVTAKTQHNEVAPAQHELAPIFTSANIATDQNQLIMETM
;
A
#
# COMPACT_ATOMS: atom_id res chain seq x y z
N HIS A 1 -20.15 3.52 -10.22
CA HIS A 1 -19.54 4.81 -10.46
C HIS A 1 -18.07 4.61 -10.79
N TYR A 2 -17.64 5.23 -11.90
CA TYR A 2 -16.26 5.24 -12.30
C TYR A 2 -15.73 6.60 -11.96
N THR A 3 -14.84 6.65 -11.01
CA THR A 3 -14.05 7.82 -10.70
C THR A 3 -12.69 7.65 -11.34
N HIS A 4 -11.87 8.63 -11.32
CA HIS A 4 -10.54 8.63 -11.88
C HIS A 4 -9.80 7.31 -11.63
N TRP A 5 -9.79 6.44 -12.61
CA TRP A 5 -9.06 5.17 -12.56
C TRP A 5 -7.56 5.38 -12.40
N PHE A 6 -7.08 6.53 -12.83
CA PHE A 6 -5.67 6.88 -12.84
C PHE A 6 -5.27 7.86 -11.75
N GLN A 7 -6.25 8.37 -10.98
CA GLN A 7 -6.01 9.37 -9.94
C GLN A 7 -6.86 9.07 -8.71
N PRO A 8 -6.59 7.99 -8.01
CA PRO A 8 -7.42 7.51 -6.91
C PRO A 8 -7.55 8.50 -5.75
N LEU A 9 -6.61 9.45 -5.61
CA LEU A 9 -6.62 10.44 -4.53
C LEU A 9 -7.63 11.56 -4.70
N THR A 10 -8.19 11.77 -5.88
CA THR A 10 -9.05 12.94 -6.14
C THR A 10 -10.53 12.63 -6.07
N GLY A 11 -10.95 11.38 -6.29
CA GLY A 11 -12.35 10.99 -6.31
C GLY A 11 -13.20 11.70 -7.39
N VAL A 12 -12.59 12.46 -8.28
CA VAL A 12 -13.26 13.20 -9.34
C VAL A 12 -13.18 12.43 -10.65
N THR A 13 -14.28 12.33 -11.39
CA THR A 13 -14.32 11.67 -12.69
C THR A 13 -13.65 12.53 -13.76
N ALA A 14 -12.70 11.98 -14.51
CA ALA A 14 -12.12 12.65 -15.66
C ALA A 14 -12.86 12.27 -16.95
N GLU A 15 -13.02 13.21 -17.84
CA GLU A 15 -13.69 13.03 -19.15
C GLU A 15 -13.06 11.93 -19.99
N LYS A 16 -11.77 11.69 -19.81
CA LYS A 16 -11.02 10.68 -20.57
C LYS A 16 -11.38 9.23 -20.23
N HIS A 17 -12.22 8.98 -19.24
CA HIS A 17 -12.55 7.65 -18.73
C HIS A 17 -13.86 7.07 -19.24
N ASP A 18 -14.55 7.78 -20.08
CA ASP A 18 -15.76 7.30 -20.74
C ASP A 18 -15.50 6.14 -21.70
N SER A 19 -14.23 5.91 -22.02
CA SER A 19 -13.79 4.80 -22.88
C SER A 19 -14.11 3.40 -22.35
N PHE A 20 -14.41 3.27 -21.04
CA PHE A 20 -14.83 2.00 -20.43
C PHE A 20 -16.31 1.70 -20.56
N ILE A 21 -17.10 2.70 -20.94
CA ILE A 21 -18.55 2.58 -21.04
C ILE A 21 -18.94 2.77 -22.50
N SER A 22 -19.63 1.76 -23.04
CA SER A 22 -20.25 1.91 -24.37
C SER A 22 -21.49 2.81 -24.31
N ALA A 23 -21.90 3.32 -25.45
CA ALA A 23 -23.21 3.98 -25.57
C ALA A 23 -24.33 3.03 -25.08
N PRO A 24 -25.42 3.56 -24.48
CA PRO A 24 -26.53 2.73 -24.05
C PRO A 24 -27.08 1.90 -25.22
N MET A 25 -27.28 0.61 -24.97
CA MET A 25 -27.98 -0.25 -25.91
C MET A 25 -29.49 0.01 -25.87
N GLU A 26 -30.23 -0.54 -26.84
CA GLU A 26 -31.71 -0.39 -26.92
C GLU A 26 -32.43 -0.82 -25.62
N ASN A 27 -31.86 -1.70 -24.84
CA ASN A 27 -32.38 -2.14 -23.54
C ASN A 27 -32.00 -1.22 -22.37
N GLY A 28 -31.37 -0.07 -22.62
CA GLY A 28 -30.90 0.88 -21.61
C GLY A 28 -29.69 0.43 -20.82
N LYS A 29 -29.10 -0.73 -21.15
CA LYS A 29 -27.86 -1.20 -20.51
C LYS A 29 -26.63 -0.66 -21.23
N VAL A 30 -25.54 -0.52 -20.50
CA VAL A 30 -24.23 -0.15 -21.03
C VAL A 30 -23.29 -1.33 -20.92
N LEU A 31 -22.43 -1.52 -21.89
CA LEU A 31 -21.32 -2.46 -21.81
C LEU A 31 -20.10 -1.77 -21.21
N MET A 32 -19.38 -2.51 -20.40
CA MET A 32 -18.14 -2.06 -19.80
C MET A 32 -17.01 -2.92 -20.32
N ASN A 33 -16.03 -2.27 -20.90
CA ASN A 33 -14.89 -2.95 -21.47
C ASN A 33 -13.62 -2.66 -20.67
N PHE A 34 -13.10 -3.69 -20.03
CA PHE A 34 -11.85 -3.66 -19.25
C PHE A 34 -10.70 -4.34 -19.99
N SER A 35 -10.70 -4.33 -21.29
CA SER A 35 -9.57 -4.88 -22.04
C SER A 35 -8.30 -4.09 -21.74
N GLY A 36 -7.13 -4.73 -21.82
CA GLY A 36 -5.85 -4.05 -21.66
C GLY A 36 -5.68 -2.90 -22.64
N LYS A 37 -6.30 -2.99 -23.82
CA LYS A 37 -6.31 -1.92 -24.83
C LYS A 37 -7.04 -0.67 -24.34
N GLU A 38 -8.13 -0.82 -23.60
CA GLU A 38 -8.86 0.30 -23.02
C GLU A 38 -8.11 0.88 -21.82
N LEU A 39 -7.49 0.02 -21.02
CA LEU A 39 -6.74 0.43 -19.84
C LEU A 39 -5.50 1.30 -20.18
N ILE A 40 -4.90 1.13 -21.33
CA ILE A 40 -3.72 1.92 -21.73
C ILE A 40 -4.08 3.27 -22.38
N LYS A 41 -5.33 3.58 -22.63
CA LYS A 41 -5.76 4.83 -23.25
C LYS A 41 -5.82 6.03 -22.30
N GLY A 42 -5.74 5.79 -21.00
CA GLY A 42 -5.84 6.85 -20.02
C GLY A 42 -4.51 7.55 -19.79
N GLU A 43 -4.49 8.84 -19.92
CA GLU A 43 -3.37 9.71 -19.57
C GLU A 43 -3.85 10.74 -18.55
N PRO A 44 -3.83 10.43 -17.24
CA PRO A 44 -4.13 11.44 -16.24
C PRO A 44 -3.03 12.49 -16.25
N ASP A 45 -3.41 13.73 -16.21
CA ASP A 45 -2.48 14.82 -15.97
C ASP A 45 -2.40 15.15 -14.47
N ALA A 46 -1.40 15.94 -14.09
CA ALA A 46 -1.19 16.33 -12.71
C ALA A 46 -2.17 17.42 -12.21
N SER A 47 -3.10 17.88 -13.04
CA SER A 47 -4.04 18.95 -12.69
C SER A 47 -4.97 18.60 -11.53
N SER A 48 -5.16 17.31 -11.26
CA SER A 48 -5.99 16.81 -10.17
C SER A 48 -5.22 16.60 -8.86
N PHE A 49 -3.90 16.76 -8.82
CA PHE A 49 -3.15 16.60 -7.59
C PHE A 49 -3.38 17.78 -6.63
N PRO A 50 -3.63 17.53 -5.34
CA PRO A 50 -3.94 18.61 -4.37
C PRO A 50 -2.82 19.64 -4.21
N SER A 51 -1.56 19.25 -4.48
CA SER A 51 -0.38 20.12 -4.43
C SER A 51 -0.11 20.89 -5.72
N GLY A 52 -0.92 20.69 -6.76
CA GLY A 52 -0.73 21.29 -8.06
C GLY A 52 -1.20 22.75 -8.10
N GLY A 53 -0.37 23.71 -7.71
CA GLY A 53 -0.52 25.08 -8.19
C GLY A 53 -0.39 25.12 -9.71
N LEU A 54 -0.87 26.20 -10.34
CA LEU A 54 -0.93 26.32 -11.80
C LEU A 54 0.42 26.02 -12.49
N ARG A 55 1.50 26.47 -11.90
CA ARG A 55 2.86 26.20 -12.37
C ARG A 55 3.28 24.74 -12.16
N ALA A 56 3.04 24.22 -10.97
CA ALA A 56 3.35 22.82 -10.65
C ALA A 56 2.55 21.85 -11.54
N THR A 57 1.29 22.18 -11.84
CA THR A 57 0.44 21.42 -12.75
C THR A 57 1.00 21.40 -14.17
N PHE A 58 1.46 22.54 -14.66
CA PHE A 58 2.05 22.64 -15.98
C PHE A 58 3.37 21.90 -16.11
N GLU A 59 4.24 22.01 -15.11
CA GLU A 59 5.54 21.35 -15.06
C GLU A 59 5.43 19.86 -14.71
N ALA A 60 4.40 19.47 -13.95
CA ALA A 60 4.19 18.11 -13.49
C ALA A 60 3.25 17.29 -14.38
N ARG A 61 2.85 17.80 -15.53
CA ARG A 61 2.15 16.98 -16.52
C ARG A 61 3.00 15.78 -16.91
N GLY A 62 2.38 14.62 -16.90
CA GLY A 62 3.13 13.41 -17.14
C GLY A 62 2.24 12.23 -17.49
N TYR A 63 2.84 11.07 -17.38
CA TYR A 63 2.19 9.80 -17.69
C TYR A 63 1.93 9.02 -16.43
N THR A 64 0.74 8.42 -16.37
CA THR A 64 0.48 7.30 -15.48
C THR A 64 0.73 6.01 -16.25
N ALA A 65 1.63 5.20 -15.73
CA ALA A 65 1.89 3.86 -16.25
C ALA A 65 1.34 2.81 -15.28
N TRP A 66 0.71 1.78 -15.83
CA TRP A 66 0.32 0.62 -15.03
C TRP A 66 1.57 -0.11 -14.54
N ASP A 67 1.63 -0.38 -13.24
CA ASP A 67 2.65 -1.27 -12.71
C ASP A 67 2.18 -2.72 -12.84
N CYS A 68 2.52 -3.35 -13.97
CA CYS A 68 2.20 -4.76 -14.21
C CYS A 68 3.04 -5.74 -13.38
N THR A 69 3.93 -5.27 -12.51
CA THR A 69 4.70 -6.10 -11.57
C THR A 69 4.07 -6.18 -10.18
N SER A 70 3.00 -5.42 -9.95
CA SER A 70 2.23 -5.46 -8.71
C SER A 70 0.78 -5.85 -9.02
N PRO A 71 0.16 -6.77 -8.24
CA PRO A 71 -1.17 -7.26 -8.53
C PRO A 71 -2.23 -6.19 -8.27
N ALA A 72 -3.24 -6.13 -9.14
CA ALA A 72 -4.47 -5.42 -8.86
C ALA A 72 -5.30 -6.18 -7.80
N PHE A 73 -6.09 -5.46 -7.04
CA PHE A 73 -6.95 -6.05 -6.01
C PHE A 73 -8.33 -5.38 -5.98
N VAL A 74 -9.30 -6.04 -5.36
CA VAL A 74 -10.63 -5.47 -5.18
C VAL A 74 -10.80 -5.11 -3.71
N ARG A 75 -11.14 -3.86 -3.46
CA ARG A 75 -11.49 -3.34 -2.14
C ARG A 75 -13.00 -3.21 -2.03
N HIS A 76 -13.54 -3.60 -0.91
CA HIS A 76 -14.95 -3.43 -0.56
C HIS A 76 -15.08 -2.41 0.57
N ASP A 77 -15.98 -1.46 0.38
CA ASP A 77 -16.35 -0.46 1.40
C ASP A 77 -17.87 -0.23 1.39
N ALA A 78 -18.33 0.76 2.15
CA ALA A 78 -19.75 1.10 2.22
C ALA A 78 -20.34 1.58 0.88
N ALA A 79 -19.52 2.05 -0.05
CA ALA A 79 -19.95 2.50 -1.37
C ALA A 79 -20.01 1.35 -2.40
N GLY A 80 -19.40 0.20 -2.10
CA GLY A 80 -19.40 -0.98 -2.96
C GLY A 80 -18.02 -1.58 -3.18
N ALA A 81 -17.77 -2.10 -4.38
CA ALA A 81 -16.52 -2.73 -4.76
C ALA A 81 -15.71 -1.82 -5.70
N THR A 82 -14.45 -1.60 -5.38
CA THR A 82 -13.51 -0.80 -6.17
C THR A 82 -12.34 -1.65 -6.62
N LEU A 83 -12.07 -1.68 -7.93
CA LEU A 83 -10.86 -2.28 -8.47
C LEU A 83 -9.70 -1.29 -8.32
N CYS A 84 -8.69 -1.68 -7.58
CA CYS A 84 -7.48 -0.91 -7.36
C CYS A 84 -6.35 -1.46 -8.24
N ILE A 85 -5.76 -0.62 -9.06
CA ILE A 85 -4.69 -1.01 -9.99
C ILE A 85 -3.44 -0.20 -9.65
N PRO A 86 -2.33 -0.84 -9.27
CA PRO A 86 -1.08 -0.15 -8.99
C PRO A 86 -0.55 0.61 -10.21
N THR A 87 -0.11 1.83 -9.98
CA THR A 87 0.40 2.73 -11.02
C THR A 87 1.67 3.42 -10.58
N ALA A 88 2.47 3.85 -11.55
CA ALA A 88 3.59 4.77 -11.38
C ALA A 88 3.31 6.05 -12.17
N PHE A 89 3.78 7.18 -11.67
CA PHE A 89 3.58 8.48 -12.29
C PHE A 89 4.90 9.22 -12.49
N CYS A 90 5.16 9.64 -13.73
CA CYS A 90 6.37 10.36 -14.09
C CYS A 90 6.05 11.53 -15.03
N SER A 91 6.92 12.54 -15.06
CA SER A 91 6.81 13.67 -15.97
C SER A 91 7.06 13.26 -17.41
N TYR A 92 6.76 14.15 -18.36
CA TYR A 92 7.08 13.94 -19.78
C TYR A 92 8.58 13.82 -20.05
N THR A 93 9.41 14.39 -19.21
CA THR A 93 10.87 14.34 -19.28
C THR A 93 11.45 13.18 -18.47
N GLY A 94 10.61 12.45 -17.75
CA GLY A 94 10.97 11.22 -17.05
C GLY A 94 11.29 11.40 -15.56
N GLU A 95 11.09 12.60 -14.99
CA GLU A 95 11.22 12.79 -13.54
C GLU A 95 10.12 12.03 -12.80
N ALA A 96 10.47 11.50 -11.65
CA ALA A 96 9.50 10.85 -10.77
C ALA A 96 8.58 11.89 -10.14
N LEU A 97 7.27 11.67 -10.26
CA LEU A 97 6.23 12.48 -9.62
C LEU A 97 5.53 11.74 -8.48
N ASP A 98 5.94 10.51 -8.20
CA ASP A 98 5.46 9.66 -7.14
C ASP A 98 6.63 9.01 -6.39
N GLN A 99 6.30 8.14 -5.43
CA GLN A 99 7.30 7.35 -4.71
C GLN A 99 7.58 5.99 -5.38
N LYS A 100 6.67 5.50 -6.19
CA LYS A 100 6.80 4.21 -6.87
C LYS A 100 7.85 4.23 -7.97
N THR A 101 7.92 5.27 -8.75
CA THR A 101 8.91 5.42 -9.83
C THR A 101 10.36 5.33 -9.33
N PRO A 102 10.77 6.03 -8.24
CA PRO A 102 12.10 5.84 -7.66
C PRO A 102 12.34 4.41 -7.16
N LEU A 103 11.35 3.78 -6.55
CA LEU A 103 11.46 2.39 -6.08
C LEU A 103 11.73 1.44 -7.26
N LEU A 104 10.95 1.50 -8.31
CA LEU A 104 11.11 0.64 -9.49
C LEU A 104 12.47 0.87 -10.15
N ARG A 105 12.91 2.12 -10.28
CA ARG A 105 14.23 2.47 -10.81
C ARG A 105 15.36 1.95 -9.94
N SER A 106 15.24 2.04 -8.62
CA SER A 106 16.24 1.50 -7.69
C SER A 106 16.35 -0.02 -7.79
N MET A 107 15.24 -0.72 -7.95
CA MET A 107 15.22 -2.17 -8.17
C MET A 107 15.88 -2.56 -9.50
N GLN A 108 15.70 -1.76 -10.54
CA GLN A 108 16.41 -1.96 -11.82
C GLN A 108 17.91 -1.73 -11.65
N ALA A 109 18.31 -0.65 -11.02
CA ALA A 109 19.71 -0.31 -10.80
C ALA A 109 20.44 -1.40 -9.98
N ILE A 110 19.82 -1.88 -8.88
CA ILE A 110 20.43 -2.96 -8.09
C ILE A 110 20.51 -4.27 -8.87
N ASN A 111 19.52 -4.59 -9.69
CA ASN A 111 19.56 -5.74 -10.56
C ASN A 111 20.75 -5.68 -11.52
N GLU A 112 20.95 -4.58 -12.21
CA GLU A 112 22.04 -4.39 -13.18
C GLU A 112 23.42 -4.50 -12.52
N GLN A 113 23.62 -3.81 -11.40
CA GLN A 113 24.90 -3.81 -10.71
C GLN A 113 25.20 -5.17 -10.03
N SER A 114 24.19 -5.84 -9.50
CA SER A 114 24.36 -7.18 -8.92
C SER A 114 24.70 -8.22 -9.99
N LEU A 115 24.06 -8.16 -11.13
CA LEU A 115 24.41 -9.06 -12.25
C LEU A 115 25.85 -8.80 -12.76
N ARG A 116 26.28 -7.53 -12.77
CA ARG A 116 27.65 -7.19 -13.12
C ARG A 116 28.65 -7.78 -12.13
N LEU A 117 28.34 -7.67 -10.83
CA LEU A 117 29.17 -8.27 -9.77
C LEU A 117 29.21 -9.80 -9.87
N LEU A 118 28.05 -10.45 -10.04
CA LEU A 118 27.96 -11.90 -10.18
C LEU A 118 28.80 -12.44 -11.33
N ARG A 119 28.87 -11.73 -12.45
CA ARG A 119 29.73 -12.09 -13.59
C ARG A 119 31.22 -12.09 -13.22
N LEU A 120 31.65 -11.16 -12.38
CA LEU A 120 33.05 -11.13 -11.89
C LEU A 120 33.38 -12.33 -11.01
N PHE A 121 32.38 -12.91 -10.32
CA PHE A 121 32.50 -14.16 -9.58
C PHE A 121 32.29 -15.42 -10.43
N GLY A 122 32.22 -15.28 -11.75
CA GLY A 122 32.05 -16.40 -12.69
C GLY A 122 30.62 -16.90 -12.85
N ASN A 123 29.62 -16.26 -12.27
CA ASN A 123 28.23 -16.63 -12.50
C ASN A 123 27.74 -16.06 -13.84
N THR A 124 27.54 -16.93 -14.82
CA THR A 124 27.06 -16.59 -16.15
C THR A 124 25.60 -16.99 -16.40
N THR A 125 24.95 -17.65 -15.45
CA THR A 125 23.61 -18.21 -15.59
C THR A 125 22.51 -17.30 -15.02
N ALA A 126 22.81 -16.49 -14.02
CA ALA A 126 21.85 -15.56 -13.45
C ALA A 126 21.42 -14.53 -14.49
N LYS A 127 20.10 -14.38 -14.66
CA LYS A 127 19.48 -13.43 -15.61
C LYS A 127 18.87 -12.22 -14.92
N LYS A 128 18.54 -12.34 -13.64
CA LYS A 128 17.89 -11.29 -12.87
C LYS A 128 18.23 -11.42 -11.40
N VAL A 129 18.37 -10.29 -10.73
CA VAL A 129 18.47 -10.16 -9.27
C VAL A 129 17.28 -9.34 -8.80
N ILE A 130 16.54 -9.86 -7.86
CA ILE A 130 15.32 -9.22 -7.34
C ILE A 130 15.54 -8.95 -5.85
N PRO A 131 15.54 -7.69 -5.42
CA PRO A 131 15.54 -7.38 -3.99
C PRO A 131 14.21 -7.77 -3.38
N SER A 132 14.25 -8.42 -2.23
CA SER A 132 13.08 -8.80 -1.46
C SER A 132 13.09 -8.12 -0.09
N VAL A 133 11.91 -7.89 0.46
CA VAL A 133 11.72 -7.33 1.79
C VAL A 133 10.50 -7.96 2.45
N GLY A 134 10.55 -8.11 3.76
CA GLY A 134 9.42 -8.48 4.61
C GLY A 134 9.21 -7.36 5.61
N PRO A 135 8.31 -6.41 5.34
CA PRO A 135 8.01 -5.33 6.26
C PRO A 135 7.24 -5.87 7.47
N GLU A 136 7.62 -5.45 8.65
CA GLU A 136 6.95 -5.79 9.90
C GLU A 136 6.18 -4.57 10.40
N GLN A 137 4.98 -4.80 10.92
CA GLN A 137 4.20 -3.77 11.59
C GLN A 137 4.13 -4.11 13.08
N GLU A 138 4.84 -3.33 13.87
CA GLU A 138 4.75 -3.36 15.33
C GLU A 138 3.71 -2.33 15.78
N TYR A 139 2.76 -2.75 16.60
CA TYR A 139 1.65 -1.90 16.99
C TYR A 139 1.23 -2.11 18.44
N PHE A 140 0.66 -1.07 19.02
CA PHE A 140 0.03 -1.11 20.34
C PHE A 140 -1.48 -1.11 20.18
N LEU A 141 -2.17 -1.98 20.94
CA LEU A 141 -3.62 -1.95 21.03
C LEU A 141 -4.03 -1.23 22.31
N VAL A 142 -4.85 -0.20 22.15
CA VAL A 142 -5.39 0.60 23.24
C VAL A 142 -6.91 0.48 23.24
N ASP A 143 -7.49 0.26 24.41
CA ASP A 143 -8.94 0.25 24.57
C ASP A 143 -9.53 1.61 24.16
N ALA A 144 -10.44 1.61 23.17
CA ALA A 144 -11.00 2.83 22.60
C ALA A 144 -11.76 3.68 23.65
N GLU A 145 -12.52 3.04 24.56
CA GLU A 145 -13.25 3.76 25.61
C GLU A 145 -12.29 4.44 26.58
N LYS A 146 -11.18 3.77 26.91
CA LYS A 146 -10.14 4.34 27.77
C LYS A 146 -9.37 5.46 27.06
N PHE A 147 -9.09 5.28 25.77
CA PHE A 147 -8.46 6.32 24.94
C PHE A 147 -9.29 7.61 24.94
N MET A 148 -10.61 7.50 24.71
CA MET A 148 -11.53 8.65 24.67
C MET A 148 -11.65 9.40 26.00
N GLN A 149 -11.24 8.80 27.11
CA GLN A 149 -11.17 9.45 28.43
C GLN A 149 -9.85 10.20 28.65
N ARG A 150 -8.87 10.04 27.79
CA ARG A 150 -7.50 10.54 27.92
C ARG A 150 -7.25 11.71 26.98
N LYS A 151 -7.40 12.93 27.47
CA LYS A 151 -7.17 14.15 26.68
C LYS A 151 -5.75 14.28 26.17
N ASP A 152 -4.76 13.82 26.90
CA ASP A 152 -3.37 13.80 26.47
C ASP A 152 -3.18 12.90 25.23
N LEU A 153 -3.76 11.70 25.20
CA LEU A 153 -3.70 10.82 24.04
C LEU A 153 -4.44 11.40 22.84
N ILE A 154 -5.64 11.97 23.05
CA ILE A 154 -6.46 12.55 21.97
C ILE A 154 -5.75 13.74 21.31
N TYR A 155 -5.22 14.67 22.11
CA TYR A 155 -4.68 15.93 21.58
C TYR A 155 -3.22 15.87 21.20
N THR A 156 -2.43 14.97 21.75
CA THR A 156 -0.99 14.92 21.53
C THR A 156 -0.49 13.62 20.93
N GLY A 157 -1.33 12.59 20.84
CA GLY A 157 -0.96 11.26 20.36
C GLY A 157 0.01 10.49 21.27
N ARG A 158 0.22 10.98 22.50
CA ARG A 158 1.14 10.36 23.47
C ARG A 158 0.68 10.54 24.90
N THR A 159 1.19 9.70 25.79
CA THR A 159 0.97 9.84 27.25
C THR A 159 1.80 11.01 27.78
N LEU A 160 1.14 11.99 28.39
CA LEU A 160 1.77 13.09 29.11
C LEU A 160 1.77 12.84 30.63
N PHE A 161 0.75 12.16 31.12
CA PHE A 161 0.53 11.90 32.55
C PHE A 161 0.22 10.42 32.76
N GLY A 162 0.65 9.90 33.88
CA GLY A 162 0.36 8.53 34.28
C GLY A 162 1.57 7.83 34.90
N ALA A 163 1.34 6.67 35.45
CA ALA A 163 2.39 5.80 35.96
C ALA A 163 3.00 5.00 34.79
N MET A 164 4.28 4.72 34.90
CA MET A 164 4.92 3.73 34.02
C MET A 164 4.33 2.33 34.31
N PRO A 165 4.34 1.42 33.32
CA PRO A 165 3.95 0.05 33.57
C PRO A 165 4.88 -0.58 34.63
N PRO A 166 4.38 -1.54 35.43
CA PRO A 166 5.20 -2.19 36.47
C PRO A 166 6.37 -3.01 35.91
N LYS A 167 6.26 -3.44 34.67
CA LYS A 167 7.34 -4.06 33.91
C LYS A 167 7.51 -3.34 32.59
N GLY A 168 8.76 -3.14 32.18
CA GLY A 168 9.16 -2.65 30.85
C GLY A 168 9.52 -3.82 29.92
N GLN A 169 10.70 -3.76 29.36
CA GLN A 169 11.20 -4.76 28.40
C GLN A 169 12.16 -5.78 29.03
N GLU A 170 12.23 -5.82 30.36
CA GLU A 170 13.16 -6.66 31.11
C GLU A 170 12.93 -8.14 30.81
N LEU A 171 14.01 -8.85 30.51
CA LEU A 171 14.03 -10.30 30.29
C LEU A 171 13.09 -10.78 29.15
N ASP A 172 12.63 -9.86 28.29
CA ASP A 172 11.69 -10.16 27.20
C ASP A 172 10.39 -10.83 27.66
N ASP A 173 9.97 -10.58 28.89
CA ASP A 173 8.80 -11.22 29.51
C ASP A 173 7.51 -11.06 28.68
N HIS A 174 7.32 -9.89 28.05
CA HIS A 174 6.14 -9.64 27.23
C HIS A 174 6.19 -10.39 25.91
N TYR A 175 7.36 -10.52 25.31
CA TYR A 175 7.58 -11.25 24.06
C TYR A 175 7.13 -12.71 24.18
N PHE A 176 7.47 -13.36 25.27
CA PHE A 176 7.09 -14.75 25.56
C PHE A 176 5.72 -14.88 26.26
N GLY A 177 5.04 -13.77 26.47
CA GLY A 177 3.75 -13.74 27.17
C GLY A 177 2.60 -14.32 26.35
N THR A 178 1.50 -14.59 27.06
CA THR A 178 0.27 -15.08 26.43
C THR A 178 -0.45 -13.98 25.66
N ILE A 179 -0.88 -14.25 24.44
CA ILE A 179 -1.76 -13.38 23.68
C ILE A 179 -3.17 -13.50 24.27
N ARG A 180 -3.74 -12.39 24.73
CA ARG A 180 -5.10 -12.36 25.28
C ARG A 180 -6.13 -12.64 24.20
N GLN A 181 -7.24 -13.28 24.55
CA GLN A 181 -8.29 -13.67 23.59
C GLN A 181 -8.80 -12.51 22.73
N ARG A 182 -9.01 -11.33 23.33
CA ARG A 182 -9.45 -10.14 22.59
C ARG A 182 -8.43 -9.72 21.53
N ILE A 183 -7.15 -9.79 21.85
CA ILE A 183 -6.04 -9.50 20.94
C ILE A 183 -5.95 -10.54 19.83
N ALA A 184 -6.03 -11.81 20.17
CA ALA A 184 -6.04 -12.89 19.20
C ALA A 184 -7.22 -12.77 18.20
N GLY A 185 -8.39 -12.36 18.70
CA GLY A 185 -9.55 -12.07 17.86
C GLY A 185 -9.29 -10.94 16.86
N PHE A 186 -8.67 -9.84 17.30
CA PHE A 186 -8.24 -8.75 16.42
C PHE A 186 -7.24 -9.24 15.37
N MET A 187 -6.19 -9.93 15.77
CA MET A 187 -5.16 -10.47 14.88
C MET A 187 -5.76 -11.37 13.79
N LYS A 188 -6.69 -12.24 14.18
CA LYS A 188 -7.41 -13.11 13.24
C LYS A 188 -8.19 -12.28 12.21
N ASN A 189 -8.96 -11.31 12.67
CA ASN A 189 -9.79 -10.49 11.78
C ASN A 189 -8.93 -9.69 10.79
N VAL A 190 -7.83 -9.08 11.26
CA VAL A 190 -6.89 -8.36 10.38
C VAL A 190 -6.31 -9.29 9.33
N ASN A 191 -5.88 -10.50 9.71
CA ASN A 191 -5.37 -11.48 8.75
C ASN A 191 -6.40 -11.83 7.68
N GLU A 192 -7.65 -12.09 8.07
CA GLU A 192 -8.72 -12.44 7.13
C GLU A 192 -9.00 -11.31 6.15
N GLU A 193 -9.02 -10.05 6.58
CA GLU A 193 -9.20 -8.91 5.70
C GLU A 193 -7.99 -8.71 4.75
N LEU A 194 -6.78 -8.89 5.27
CA LEU A 194 -5.56 -8.81 4.46
C LEU A 194 -5.49 -9.91 3.39
N TRP A 195 -5.90 -11.14 3.73
CA TRP A 195 -5.94 -12.23 2.73
C TRP A 195 -6.93 -11.94 1.62
N ARG A 196 -8.05 -11.30 1.90
CA ARG A 196 -9.05 -10.89 0.89
C ARG A 196 -8.47 -9.94 -0.17
N VAL A 197 -7.52 -9.11 0.22
CA VAL A 197 -6.83 -8.18 -0.69
C VAL A 197 -5.48 -8.71 -1.19
N GLY A 198 -5.18 -9.99 -0.92
CA GLY A 198 -3.99 -10.67 -1.45
C GLY A 198 -2.71 -10.46 -0.65
N VAL A 199 -2.78 -9.90 0.55
CA VAL A 199 -1.63 -9.76 1.44
C VAL A 199 -1.46 -11.04 2.27
N THR A 200 -0.28 -11.65 2.19
CA THR A 200 0.04 -12.90 2.88
C THR A 200 0.49 -12.66 4.33
N ALA A 201 -0.35 -12.03 5.14
CA ALA A 201 -0.10 -11.85 6.56
C ALA A 201 -0.04 -13.22 7.28
N LYS A 202 0.92 -13.40 8.17
CA LYS A 202 1.18 -14.70 8.80
C LYS A 202 1.44 -14.60 10.29
N THR A 203 2.18 -13.59 10.72
CA THR A 203 2.70 -13.51 12.09
C THR A 203 1.65 -13.01 13.07
N GLN A 204 1.57 -13.70 14.20
CA GLN A 204 0.74 -13.32 15.35
C GLN A 204 1.54 -13.57 16.62
N HIS A 205 2.22 -12.55 17.14
CA HIS A 205 2.92 -12.66 18.41
C HIS A 205 3.00 -11.32 19.15
N ASN A 206 3.44 -11.39 20.40
CA ASN A 206 3.76 -10.22 21.19
C ASN A 206 5.16 -9.72 20.85
N GLU A 207 5.33 -8.42 20.97
CA GLU A 207 6.62 -7.76 20.95
C GLU A 207 7.15 -7.47 22.35
N VAL A 208 8.36 -6.91 22.42
CA VAL A 208 9.10 -6.76 23.68
C VAL A 208 8.44 -5.78 24.65
N ALA A 209 7.83 -4.72 24.14
CA ALA A 209 7.17 -3.73 24.99
C ALA A 209 5.80 -4.20 25.47
N PRO A 210 5.34 -3.73 26.64
CA PRO A 210 4.01 -4.05 27.15
C PRO A 210 2.90 -3.67 26.17
N ALA A 211 2.01 -4.61 25.85
CA ALA A 211 0.90 -4.46 24.91
C ALA A 211 1.32 -4.13 23.46
N GLN A 212 2.54 -4.38 23.12
CA GLN A 212 3.05 -4.33 21.76
C GLN A 212 2.88 -5.70 21.09
N HIS A 213 2.45 -5.68 19.83
CA HIS A 213 2.20 -6.86 19.01
C HIS A 213 2.78 -6.63 17.63
N GLU A 214 2.97 -7.71 16.89
CA GLU A 214 3.52 -7.65 15.55
C GLU A 214 2.61 -8.33 14.53
N LEU A 215 2.62 -7.79 13.33
CA LEU A 215 2.13 -8.43 12.13
C LEU A 215 3.24 -8.41 11.08
N ALA A 216 3.59 -9.57 10.54
CA ALA A 216 4.53 -9.70 9.45
C ALA A 216 3.93 -10.52 8.30
N PRO A 217 3.97 -10.03 7.06
CA PRO A 217 3.65 -10.80 5.88
C PRO A 217 4.82 -11.70 5.48
N ILE A 218 4.55 -12.66 4.62
CA ILE A 218 5.62 -13.39 3.94
C ILE A 218 6.37 -12.40 3.04
N PHE A 219 7.70 -12.40 3.10
CA PHE A 219 8.53 -11.53 2.27
C PHE A 219 8.30 -11.77 0.78
N THR A 220 8.40 -10.71 0.00
CA THR A 220 8.26 -10.74 -1.45
C THR A 220 9.16 -9.69 -2.11
N SER A 221 9.04 -9.49 -3.43
CA SER A 221 9.83 -8.44 -4.10
C SER A 221 9.55 -7.08 -3.46
N ALA A 222 10.56 -6.22 -3.38
CA ALA A 222 10.48 -4.94 -2.69
C ALA A 222 9.29 -4.09 -3.16
N ASN A 223 8.95 -4.12 -4.44
CA ASN A 223 7.79 -3.42 -5.00
C ASN A 223 6.47 -3.92 -4.41
N ILE A 224 6.23 -5.23 -4.50
CA ILE A 224 5.00 -5.85 -3.98
C ILE A 224 4.91 -5.67 -2.46
N ALA A 225 6.02 -5.90 -1.76
CA ALA A 225 6.08 -5.76 -0.31
C ALA A 225 5.74 -4.33 0.16
N THR A 226 6.19 -3.31 -0.58
CA THR A 226 5.87 -1.93 -0.27
C THR A 226 4.38 -1.63 -0.46
N ASP A 227 3.78 -2.11 -1.55
CA ASP A 227 2.34 -1.96 -1.77
C ASP A 227 1.53 -2.69 -0.70
N GLN A 228 1.92 -3.92 -0.38
CA GLN A 228 1.28 -4.71 0.69
C GLN A 228 1.39 -4.02 2.05
N ASN A 229 2.52 -3.38 2.35
CA ASN A 229 2.70 -2.66 3.60
C ASN A 229 1.73 -1.47 3.75
N GLN A 230 1.45 -0.75 2.65
CA GLN A 230 0.41 0.30 2.67
C GLN A 230 -0.97 -0.29 2.96
N LEU A 231 -1.32 -1.41 2.33
CA LEU A 231 -2.59 -2.11 2.58
C LEU A 231 -2.69 -2.62 4.01
N ILE A 232 -1.60 -3.13 4.59
CA ILE A 232 -1.55 -3.56 5.99
C ILE A 232 -1.88 -2.39 6.92
N MET A 233 -1.19 -1.26 6.76
CA MET A 233 -1.41 -0.08 7.61
C MET A 233 -2.84 0.46 7.49
N GLU A 234 -3.39 0.48 6.28
CA GLU A 234 -4.75 0.94 6.05
C GLU A 234 -5.80 -0.01 6.64
N THR A 235 -5.58 -1.32 6.54
CA THR A 235 -6.49 -2.33 7.06
C THR A 235 -6.50 -2.33 8.59
N MET A 236 -5.36 -2.16 9.23
CA MET A 236 -5.22 -2.08 10.68
C MET A 236 -5.89 -0.85 11.27
#